data_b26d29fb419d1a3988cbdc1128040e82
#
_entry.id   b26d29fb419d1a3988cbdc1128040e82
#
_cell.length_a   1.000
_cell.length_b   1.000
_cell.length_c   1.000
_cell.angle_alpha   90.00
_cell.angle_beta   90.00
_cell.angle_gamma   90.00
#
_symmetry.space_group_name_H-M   'P 1'
#
loop_
_entity.id
_entity.type
_entity.pdbx_description
1 polymer ?
#
loop_
_entity_poly.entity_id
_entity_poly.type
_entity_poly.pdbx_seq_one_letter_code
_entity_poly.pdbx_strand_id
1 'polypeptide(L)'
;MTGTPIANALSIAGSDPSGGAGIQADLKSFSANQVFGMAVITALTAQNTRGVSDIHLPPTAFIASQIDAIFEDVRVDAIKIGMVANAEIATMVMNCLLYTSPSPRD
;
A
#
# COMPACT_ATOMS: atom_id res chain seq x y z
N MET A 1 18.81 23.09 7.87
CA MET A 1 18.17 22.77 9.06
C MET A 1 18.11 21.27 9.21
N THR A 2 18.28 20.90 10.36
CA THR A 2 18.21 19.53 10.55
C THR A 2 16.85 19.26 11.00
N GLY A 3 16.06 18.94 10.22
CA GLY A 3 14.72 18.64 10.63
C GLY A 3 14.56 17.24 11.14
N THR A 4 13.37 16.99 11.61
CA THR A 4 12.93 15.66 11.89
C THR A 4 12.93 14.88 10.57
N PRO A 5 13.39 13.65 10.55
CA PRO A 5 13.30 12.84 9.34
C PRO A 5 11.86 12.75 8.86
N ILE A 6 11.70 12.74 7.54
CA ILE A 6 10.39 12.59 6.95
C ILE A 6 9.91 11.16 7.21
N ALA A 7 8.68 11.02 7.68
CA ALA A 7 8.09 9.71 7.88
C ALA A 7 7.80 9.05 6.54
N ASN A 8 7.96 7.73 6.50
CA ASN A 8 7.64 6.92 5.33
C ASN A 8 6.39 6.11 5.62
N ALA A 9 5.37 6.24 4.79
CA ALA A 9 4.12 5.52 4.98
C ALA A 9 3.84 4.65 3.77
N LEU A 10 3.33 3.45 4.03
CA LEU A 10 3.01 2.48 2.99
C LEU A 10 1.50 2.27 2.94
N SER A 11 0.93 2.44 1.76
CA SER A 11 -0.47 2.07 1.51
C SER A 11 -0.49 0.70 0.84
N ILE A 12 -1.27 -0.22 1.37
CA ILE A 12 -1.52 -1.53 0.76
C ILE A 12 -2.98 -1.55 0.37
N ALA A 13 -3.26 -1.34 -0.91
CA ALA A 13 -4.63 -1.16 -1.36
C ALA A 13 -4.74 -1.34 -2.87
N GLY A 14 -5.95 -1.25 -3.38
CA GLY A 14 -6.20 -1.26 -4.80
C GLY A 14 -5.89 0.08 -5.44
N SER A 15 -5.83 0.09 -6.76
CA SER A 15 -5.61 1.29 -7.54
C SER A 15 -6.94 1.89 -7.99
N ASP A 16 -6.93 3.19 -8.24
CA ASP A 16 -8.04 3.91 -8.87
C ASP A 16 -7.45 4.81 -9.94
N PRO A 17 -7.59 4.46 -11.23
CA PRO A 17 -6.98 5.27 -12.29
C PRO A 17 -7.50 6.70 -12.35
N SER A 18 -8.70 6.96 -11.81
CA SER A 18 -9.22 8.34 -11.79
C SER A 18 -8.65 9.16 -10.63
N GLY A 19 -7.96 8.52 -9.70
CA GLY A 19 -7.18 9.25 -8.69
C GLY A 19 -7.92 9.61 -7.42
N GLY A 20 -9.21 9.26 -7.31
CA GLY A 20 -10.03 9.70 -6.18
C GLY A 20 -10.10 8.73 -5.02
N ALA A 21 -9.55 7.54 -5.19
CA ALA A 21 -9.60 6.50 -4.16
C ALA A 21 -8.33 5.65 -4.24
N GLY A 22 -8.27 4.60 -3.43
CA GLY A 22 -7.18 3.65 -3.47
C GLY A 22 -5.82 4.25 -3.18
N ILE A 23 -4.79 3.65 -3.75
CA ILE A 23 -3.42 4.10 -3.49
C ILE A 23 -3.19 5.53 -3.98
N GLN A 24 -3.82 5.94 -5.06
CA GLN A 24 -3.63 7.29 -5.59
C GLN A 24 -4.09 8.33 -4.60
N ALA A 25 -5.26 8.12 -3.98
CA ALA A 25 -5.76 9.05 -2.97
C ALA A 25 -4.85 9.04 -1.74
N ASP A 26 -4.37 7.86 -1.34
CA ASP A 26 -3.48 7.75 -0.19
C ASP A 26 -2.15 8.45 -0.42
N LEU A 27 -1.56 8.29 -1.62
CA LEU A 27 -0.30 8.94 -1.94
C LEU A 27 -0.44 10.46 -1.95
N LYS A 28 -1.56 10.96 -2.46
CA LYS A 28 -1.83 12.40 -2.43
C LYS A 28 -1.96 12.91 -1.00
N SER A 29 -2.65 12.17 -0.16
CA SER A 29 -2.83 12.55 1.24
C SER A 29 -1.50 12.53 1.99
N PHE A 30 -0.67 11.50 1.77
CA PHE A 30 0.63 11.44 2.39
C PHE A 30 1.48 12.65 1.98
N SER A 31 1.51 12.95 0.68
CA SER A 31 2.28 14.06 0.18
C SER A 31 1.79 15.39 0.75
N ALA A 32 0.48 15.57 0.84
CA ALA A 32 -0.10 16.79 1.40
C ALA A 32 0.26 16.98 2.87
N ASN A 33 0.57 15.90 3.56
CA ASN A 33 0.97 15.93 4.97
C ASN A 33 2.48 15.79 5.16
N GLN A 34 3.24 15.97 4.09
CA GLN A 34 4.70 15.91 4.11
C GLN A 34 5.23 14.54 4.54
N VAL A 35 4.54 13.50 4.15
CA VAL A 35 4.92 12.12 4.40
C VAL A 35 5.34 11.50 3.07
N PHE A 36 6.45 10.77 3.06
CA PHE A 36 6.89 10.07 1.86
C PHE A 36 6.01 8.84 1.68
N GLY A 37 5.25 8.80 0.59
CA GLY A 37 4.27 7.74 0.36
C GLY A 37 4.79 6.66 -0.56
N MET A 38 4.48 5.42 -0.20
CA MET A 38 4.79 4.24 -0.99
C MET A 38 3.51 3.42 -1.12
N ALA A 39 3.46 2.52 -2.10
CA ALA A 39 2.25 1.74 -2.32
C ALA A 39 2.54 0.32 -2.76
N VAL A 40 1.78 -0.60 -2.21
CA VAL A 40 1.68 -1.99 -2.69
C VAL A 40 0.28 -2.14 -3.26
N ILE A 41 0.19 -2.61 -4.50
CA ILE A 41 -1.08 -2.69 -5.21
C ILE A 41 -1.66 -4.09 -5.07
N THR A 42 -2.84 -4.19 -4.50
CA THR A 42 -3.52 -5.47 -4.31
C THR A 42 -4.57 -5.76 -5.37
N ALA A 43 -4.98 -4.76 -6.13
CA ALA A 43 -5.94 -4.91 -7.21
C ALA A 43 -5.78 -3.73 -8.15
N LEU A 44 -5.90 -4.00 -9.44
CA LEU A 44 -5.96 -2.94 -10.43
C LEU A 44 -7.41 -2.81 -10.86
N THR A 45 -7.87 -1.59 -11.05
CA THR A 45 -9.25 -1.36 -11.44
C THR A 45 -9.34 -0.55 -12.72
N ALA A 46 -10.45 -0.74 -13.43
CA ALA A 46 -10.90 0.20 -14.44
C ALA A 46 -12.03 0.97 -13.78
N GLN A 47 -11.74 2.18 -13.35
CA GLN A 47 -12.61 2.91 -12.43
C GLN A 47 -12.62 4.38 -12.77
N ASN A 48 -13.74 5.02 -12.50
CA ASN A 48 -13.86 6.47 -12.57
C ASN A 48 -14.80 6.94 -11.44
N THR A 49 -15.20 8.19 -11.45
CA THR A 49 -16.02 8.74 -10.36
C THR A 49 -17.40 8.12 -10.28
N ARG A 50 -17.83 7.39 -11.31
CA ARG A 50 -19.15 6.75 -11.32
C ARG A 50 -19.13 5.32 -10.87
N GLY A 51 -17.97 4.69 -10.80
CA GLY A 51 -17.88 3.33 -10.30
C GLY A 51 -16.75 2.53 -10.93
N VAL A 52 -16.70 1.26 -10.57
CA VAL A 52 -15.68 0.31 -11.01
C VAL A 52 -16.30 -0.56 -12.11
N SER A 53 -15.70 -0.57 -13.28
CA SER A 53 -16.21 -1.36 -14.40
C SER A 53 -15.46 -2.68 -14.59
N ASP A 54 -14.25 -2.79 -14.07
CA ASP A 54 -13.47 -4.02 -14.19
C ASP A 54 -12.38 -4.06 -13.12
N ILE A 55 -11.98 -5.27 -12.74
CA ILE A 55 -10.96 -5.47 -11.70
C ILE A 55 -10.01 -6.56 -12.18
N HIS A 56 -8.72 -6.31 -12.01
CA HIS A 56 -7.69 -7.31 -12.25
C HIS A 56 -6.92 -7.55 -10.95
N LEU A 57 -6.89 -8.79 -10.50
CA LEU A 57 -6.21 -9.15 -9.27
C LEU A 57 -4.84 -9.74 -9.59
N PRO A 58 -3.76 -9.11 -9.15
CA PRO A 58 -2.43 -9.73 -9.29
C PRO A 58 -2.39 -11.03 -8.48
N PRO A 59 -1.59 -12.00 -8.89
CA PRO A 59 -1.39 -13.19 -8.07
C PRO A 59 -0.89 -12.82 -6.67
N THR A 60 -1.31 -13.57 -5.66
CA THR A 60 -0.91 -13.28 -4.29
C THR A 60 0.61 -13.30 -4.14
N ALA A 61 1.30 -14.18 -4.88
CA ALA A 61 2.76 -14.22 -4.85
C ALA A 61 3.37 -12.90 -5.33
N PHE A 62 2.74 -12.23 -6.29
CA PHE A 62 3.26 -10.95 -6.77
C PHE A 62 3.02 -9.84 -5.75
N ILE A 63 1.89 -9.88 -5.06
CA ILE A 63 1.63 -8.91 -3.99
C ILE A 63 2.67 -9.09 -2.88
N ALA A 64 2.98 -10.31 -2.52
CA ALA A 64 4.03 -10.59 -1.54
C ALA A 64 5.39 -10.07 -2.01
N SER A 65 5.70 -10.20 -3.30
CA SER A 65 6.95 -9.67 -3.84
C SER A 65 7.03 -8.16 -3.73
N GLN A 66 5.91 -7.46 -3.91
CA GLN A 66 5.88 -6.01 -3.74
C GLN A 66 6.18 -5.62 -2.29
N ILE A 67 5.59 -6.33 -1.34
CA ILE A 67 5.81 -6.06 0.09
C ILE A 67 7.28 -6.30 0.43
N ASP A 68 7.84 -7.42 -0.01
CA ASP A 68 9.23 -7.74 0.25
C ASP A 68 10.17 -6.69 -0.34
N ALA A 69 9.90 -6.24 -1.54
CA ALA A 69 10.74 -5.23 -2.20
C ALA A 69 10.81 -3.93 -1.39
N ILE A 70 9.69 -3.52 -0.81
CA ILE A 70 9.66 -2.31 0.02
C ILE A 70 10.46 -2.54 1.31
N PHE A 71 10.17 -3.61 2.03
CA PHE A 71 10.79 -3.83 3.34
C PHE A 71 12.27 -4.18 3.25
N GLU A 72 12.76 -4.65 2.11
CA GLU A 72 14.18 -4.91 1.92
C GLU A 72 15.02 -3.63 1.82
N ASP A 73 14.40 -2.53 1.45
CA ASP A 73 15.16 -1.34 1.10
C ASP A 73 14.73 -0.09 1.86
N VAL A 74 13.47 0.04 2.20
CA VAL A 74 12.95 1.30 2.73
C VAL A 74 12.43 1.11 4.15
N ARG A 75 12.79 2.05 5.03
CA ARG A 75 12.21 2.06 6.37
C ARG A 75 10.73 2.42 6.26
N VAL A 76 9.88 1.63 6.86
CA VAL A 76 8.43 1.86 6.86
C VAL A 76 8.01 2.26 8.27
N ASP A 77 7.52 3.48 8.43
CA ASP A 77 7.13 4.01 9.74
C ASP A 77 5.66 3.75 10.04
N ALA A 78 4.82 3.70 9.02
CA ALA A 78 3.39 3.46 9.19
C ALA A 78 2.83 2.73 7.98
N ILE A 79 1.79 1.95 8.21
CA ILE A 79 1.14 1.18 7.16
C ILE A 79 -0.36 1.45 7.23
N LYS A 80 -0.94 1.79 6.08
CA LYS A 80 -2.38 1.88 5.94
C LYS A 80 -2.84 0.75 5.02
N ILE A 81 -3.74 -0.08 5.49
CA ILE A 81 -4.31 -1.15 4.67
C ILE A 81 -5.70 -0.69 4.24
N GLY A 82 -5.87 -0.54 2.95
CA GLY A 82 -7.15 -0.20 2.38
C GLY A 82 -7.99 -1.44 2.14
N MET A 83 -9.01 -1.31 1.28
CA MET A 83 -9.85 -2.45 0.96
C MET A 83 -9.04 -3.49 0.20
N VAL A 84 -9.14 -4.74 0.62
CA VAL A 84 -8.55 -5.86 -0.10
C VAL A 84 -9.69 -6.68 -0.70
N ALA A 85 -9.43 -7.28 -1.86
CA ALA A 85 -10.51 -7.83 -2.67
C ALA A 85 -11.12 -9.10 -2.10
N ASN A 86 -10.36 -9.89 -1.37
CA ASN A 86 -10.88 -11.13 -0.82
C ASN A 86 -10.06 -11.59 0.38
N ALA A 87 -10.56 -12.63 1.05
CA ALA A 87 -9.94 -13.13 2.27
C ALA A 87 -8.55 -13.73 2.03
N GLU A 88 -8.32 -14.32 0.88
CA GLU A 88 -7.02 -14.89 0.56
C GLU A 88 -5.94 -13.81 0.50
N ILE A 89 -6.24 -12.71 -0.16
CA ILE A 89 -5.32 -11.58 -0.23
C ILE A 89 -5.11 -11.00 1.16
N ALA A 90 -6.18 -10.81 1.92
CA ALA A 90 -6.08 -10.25 3.27
C ALA A 90 -5.18 -11.11 4.15
N THR A 91 -5.36 -12.44 4.11
CA THR A 91 -4.56 -13.36 4.90
C THR A 91 -3.09 -13.30 4.49
N MET A 92 -2.83 -13.28 3.19
CA MET A 92 -1.46 -13.20 2.70
C MET A 92 -0.78 -11.91 3.12
N VAL A 93 -1.48 -10.78 3.02
CA VAL A 93 -0.91 -9.49 3.42
C VAL A 93 -0.57 -9.50 4.91
N MET A 94 -1.48 -9.98 5.74
CA MET A 94 -1.22 -10.03 7.18
C MET A 94 -0.06 -10.94 7.51
N ASN A 95 0.05 -12.10 6.85
CA ASN A 95 1.18 -12.99 7.07
C ASN A 95 2.49 -12.35 6.65
N CYS A 96 2.52 -11.66 5.51
CA CYS A 96 3.73 -10.97 5.07
C CYS A 96 4.16 -9.91 6.07
N LEU A 97 3.23 -9.14 6.60
CA LEU A 97 3.55 -8.10 7.56
C LEU A 97 4.05 -8.67 8.88
N LEU A 98 3.49 -9.80 9.33
CA LEU A 98 3.95 -10.43 10.56
C LEU A 98 5.40 -10.91 10.47
N TYR A 99 5.82 -11.36 9.30
CA TYR A 99 7.15 -11.96 9.15
C TYR A 99 8.16 -11.06 8.46
N THR A 100 7.71 -9.97 7.83
CA THR A 100 8.58 -9.08 7.09
C THR A 100 8.75 -7.75 7.77
N SER A 101 7.74 -7.29 8.47
CA SER A 101 7.77 -6.01 9.14
C SER A 101 8.88 -5.99 10.19
N PRO A 102 9.61 -4.90 10.32
CA PRO A 102 10.62 -4.81 11.36
C PRO A 102 9.96 -4.92 12.70
N SER A 103 10.67 -5.52 13.60
CA SER A 103 10.14 -5.68 14.91
C SER A 103 10.08 -4.34 15.61
N PRO A 104 8.96 -4.05 16.20
CA PRO A 104 8.85 -2.78 16.91
C PRO A 104 9.70 -2.75 18.13
N ARG A 105 10.14 -3.86 18.55
CA ARG A 105 10.84 -3.96 19.66
C ARG A 105 12.05 -3.54 19.53
N ASP A 106 12.34 -3.63 18.73
CA ASP A 106 13.58 -3.30 18.68
C ASP A 106 13.76 -2.09 18.75
#